data_d4e90de207161ea82c5f802bb30d970a
#
_entry.id   d4e90de207161ea82c5f802bb30d970a
#
_cell.length_a   1.000
_cell.length_b   1.000
_cell.length_c   1.000
_cell.angle_alpha   90.00
_cell.angle_beta   90.00
_cell.angle_gamma   90.00
#
_symmetry.space_group_name_H-M   'P 1'
#
loop_
_entity.id
_entity.type
_entity.pdbx_description
1 polymer ?
#
loop_
_entity_poly.entity_id
_entity_poly.type
_entity_poly.pdbx_seq_one_letter_code
_entity_poly.pdbx_strand_id
1 'polypeptide(L)'
;MKPKLSARSFVMLNEFLAELVGTCVLLMFGCGCVAQAVLSGGANGGMLSINIGWGLGVLVGVLIAGPVSGKQWSSKLNQYSPFVGAHLNPAVSLSLACVRKFPLTSLAHYLAGQYLGAFLGSSI
;
A
#
# COMPACT_ATOMS: atom_id res chain seq x y z
N MET A 1 14.98 26.31 -18.27
CA MET A 1 14.63 26.36 -16.83
C MET A 1 13.79 25.12 -16.52
N LYS A 2 14.31 24.16 -15.76
CA LYS A 2 13.49 23.00 -15.32
C LYS A 2 12.55 23.47 -14.19
N PRO A 3 11.24 23.21 -14.25
CA PRO A 3 10.34 23.59 -13.18
C PRO A 3 10.77 22.84 -11.92
N LYS A 4 11.16 23.57 -10.88
CA LYS A 4 11.38 22.98 -9.54
C LYS A 4 10.02 22.59 -9.00
N LEU A 5 9.78 21.27 -8.83
CA LEU A 5 8.61 20.80 -8.08
C LEU A 5 8.58 21.50 -6.71
N SER A 6 7.39 21.92 -6.29
CA SER A 6 7.24 22.46 -4.94
C SER A 6 7.53 21.34 -3.94
N ALA A 7 8.03 21.67 -2.74
CA ALA A 7 8.29 20.66 -1.70
C ALA A 7 7.05 19.80 -1.39
N ARG A 8 5.85 20.39 -1.43
CA ARG A 8 4.58 19.69 -1.27
C ARG A 8 4.30 18.69 -2.39
N SER A 9 4.52 19.08 -3.65
CA SER A 9 4.31 18.19 -4.80
C SER A 9 5.28 17.01 -4.78
N PHE A 10 6.52 17.22 -4.34
CA PHE A 10 7.50 16.16 -4.18
C PHE A 10 7.08 15.13 -3.12
N VAL A 11 6.56 15.60 -1.98
CA VAL A 11 6.06 14.72 -0.92
C VAL A 11 4.86 13.91 -1.41
N MET A 12 3.88 14.54 -2.05
CA MET A 12 2.70 13.85 -2.58
C MET A 12 3.07 12.78 -3.62
N LEU A 13 4.05 13.05 -4.47
CA LEU A 13 4.55 12.08 -5.45
C LEU A 13 5.20 10.86 -4.77
N ASN A 14 6.01 11.09 -3.74
CA ASN A 14 6.65 10.00 -2.99
C ASN A 14 5.62 9.13 -2.26
N GLU A 15 4.62 9.74 -1.62
CA GLU A 15 3.52 9.04 -0.96
C GLU A 15 2.71 8.21 -1.97
N PHE A 16 2.36 8.79 -3.12
CA PHE A 16 1.69 8.11 -4.22
C PHE A 16 2.49 6.89 -4.70
N LEU A 17 3.79 7.05 -4.96
CA LEU A 17 4.66 5.97 -5.43
C LEU A 17 4.81 4.87 -4.36
N ALA A 18 4.93 5.24 -3.10
CA ALA A 18 5.02 4.28 -2.00
C ALA A 18 3.75 3.43 -1.88
N GLU A 19 2.57 4.06 -1.92
CA GLU A 19 1.28 3.36 -1.89
C GLU A 19 1.09 2.49 -3.15
N LEU A 20 1.51 2.96 -4.32
CA LEU A 20 1.46 2.21 -5.57
C LEU A 20 2.32 0.94 -5.50
N VAL A 21 3.60 1.07 -5.15
CA VAL A 21 4.53 -0.07 -5.11
C VAL A 21 4.13 -1.03 -3.99
N GLY A 22 3.80 -0.53 -2.80
CA GLY A 22 3.39 -1.38 -1.68
C GLY A 22 2.11 -2.17 -1.98
N THR A 23 1.09 -1.53 -2.58
CA THR A 23 -0.15 -2.21 -2.97
C THR A 23 0.08 -3.19 -4.13
N CYS A 24 0.94 -2.83 -5.09
CA CYS A 24 1.32 -3.74 -6.18
C CYS A 24 1.93 -5.03 -5.63
N VAL A 25 2.91 -4.94 -4.75
CA VAL A 25 3.54 -6.10 -4.11
C VAL A 25 2.53 -6.91 -3.30
N LEU A 26 1.67 -6.24 -2.53
CA LEU A 26 0.61 -6.92 -1.77
C LEU A 26 -0.26 -7.78 -2.68
N LEU A 27 -0.74 -7.22 -3.80
CA LEU A 27 -1.61 -7.94 -4.75
C LEU A 27 -0.86 -9.04 -5.51
N MET A 28 0.41 -8.83 -5.87
CA MET A 28 1.24 -9.88 -6.49
C MET A 28 1.32 -11.13 -5.59
N PHE A 29 1.63 -10.96 -4.30
CA PHE A 29 1.67 -12.06 -3.35
C PHE A 29 0.28 -12.69 -3.14
N GLY A 30 -0.73 -11.86 -2.92
CA GLY A 30 -2.08 -12.32 -2.64
C GLY A 30 -2.72 -13.05 -3.82
N CYS A 31 -2.71 -12.46 -5.00
CA CYS A 31 -3.25 -13.10 -6.22
C CYS A 31 -2.39 -14.28 -6.65
N GLY A 32 -1.06 -14.19 -6.53
CA GLY A 32 -0.14 -15.28 -6.89
C GLY A 32 -0.38 -16.55 -6.07
N CYS A 33 -0.54 -16.46 -4.75
CA CYS A 33 -0.81 -17.65 -3.93
C CYS A 33 -2.22 -18.22 -4.18
N VAL A 34 -3.21 -17.39 -4.51
CA VAL A 34 -4.53 -17.85 -4.94
C VAL A 34 -4.42 -18.57 -6.28
N ALA A 35 -3.75 -17.98 -7.27
CA ALA A 35 -3.54 -18.58 -8.57
C ALA A 35 -2.81 -19.92 -8.47
N GLN A 36 -1.75 -20.01 -7.67
CA GLN A 36 -1.02 -21.24 -7.40
C GLN A 36 -1.96 -22.35 -6.87
N ALA A 37 -2.78 -22.05 -5.87
CA ALA A 37 -3.69 -23.03 -5.29
C ALA A 37 -4.80 -23.45 -6.25
N VAL A 38 -5.42 -22.48 -6.93
CA VAL A 38 -6.58 -22.74 -7.83
C VAL A 38 -6.14 -23.44 -9.10
N LEU A 39 -5.10 -22.96 -9.78
CA LEU A 39 -4.64 -23.52 -11.05
C LEU A 39 -3.99 -24.90 -10.90
N SER A 40 -3.48 -25.24 -9.73
CA SER A 40 -2.97 -26.57 -9.43
C SER A 40 -4.05 -27.56 -8.96
N GLY A 41 -5.31 -27.14 -8.90
CA GLY A 41 -6.39 -27.96 -8.34
C GLY A 41 -6.17 -28.32 -6.86
N GLY A 42 -5.46 -27.46 -6.12
CA GLY A 42 -5.11 -27.69 -4.71
C GLY A 42 -3.83 -28.50 -4.47
N ALA A 43 -3.15 -28.97 -5.53
CA ALA A 43 -1.94 -29.80 -5.36
C ALA A 43 -0.75 -29.00 -4.79
N ASN A 44 -0.65 -27.70 -5.13
CA ASN A 44 0.45 -26.83 -4.71
C ASN A 44 0.02 -25.76 -3.69
N GLY A 45 -1.01 -26.01 -2.91
CA GLY A 45 -1.45 -25.09 -1.86
C GLY A 45 -2.94 -25.18 -1.61
N GLY A 46 -3.37 -24.61 -0.50
CA GLY A 46 -4.75 -24.58 -0.05
C GLY A 46 -5.02 -23.31 0.78
N MET A 47 -6.12 -23.30 1.52
CA MET A 47 -6.55 -22.13 2.29
C MET A 47 -5.47 -21.57 3.21
N LEU A 48 -4.68 -22.45 3.85
CA LEU A 48 -3.61 -22.01 4.75
C LEU A 48 -2.50 -21.24 4.00
N SER A 49 -2.03 -21.78 2.86
CA SER A 49 -0.99 -21.12 2.06
C SER A 49 -1.48 -19.78 1.47
N ILE A 50 -2.74 -19.71 1.07
CA ILE A 50 -3.37 -18.47 0.60
C ILE A 50 -3.36 -17.41 1.72
N ASN A 51 -3.82 -17.76 2.92
CA ASN A 51 -3.87 -16.83 4.04
C ASN A 51 -2.47 -16.36 4.47
N ILE A 52 -1.48 -17.26 4.50
CA ILE A 52 -0.08 -16.90 4.78
C ILE A 52 0.46 -15.98 3.67
N GLY A 53 0.19 -16.28 2.40
CA GLY A 53 0.63 -15.46 1.27
C GLY A 53 0.07 -14.04 1.32
N TRP A 54 -1.21 -13.87 1.61
CA TRP A 54 -1.82 -12.56 1.83
C TRP A 54 -1.18 -11.83 3.01
N GLY A 55 -0.97 -12.51 4.15
CA GLY A 55 -0.32 -11.92 5.33
C GLY A 55 1.10 -11.45 5.04
N LEU A 56 1.90 -12.26 4.33
CA LEU A 56 3.25 -11.88 3.89
C LEU A 56 3.21 -10.71 2.89
N GLY A 57 2.25 -10.72 1.96
CA GLY A 57 2.05 -9.61 1.02
C GLY A 57 1.79 -8.28 1.73
N VAL A 58 0.91 -8.28 2.74
CA VAL A 58 0.67 -7.10 3.59
C VAL A 58 1.96 -6.67 4.30
N LEU A 59 2.65 -7.61 4.95
CA LEU A 59 3.87 -7.32 5.70
C LEU A 59 4.94 -6.67 4.80
N VAL A 60 5.24 -7.28 3.66
CA VAL A 60 6.24 -6.76 2.72
C VAL A 60 5.81 -5.41 2.14
N GLY A 61 4.54 -5.28 1.75
CA GLY A 61 3.99 -4.01 1.25
C GLY A 61 4.14 -2.87 2.28
N VAL A 62 3.84 -3.14 3.55
CA VAL A 62 4.00 -2.16 4.64
C VAL A 62 5.48 -1.81 4.87
N LEU A 63 6.38 -2.78 4.83
CA LEU A 63 7.82 -2.52 4.98
C LEU A 63 8.38 -1.65 3.84
N ILE A 64 7.85 -1.79 2.63
CA ILE A 64 8.24 -0.97 1.47
C ILE A 64 7.67 0.44 1.57
N ALA A 65 6.37 0.56 1.80
CA ALA A 65 5.66 1.85 1.73
C ALA A 65 5.77 2.68 3.02
N GLY A 66 5.81 2.03 4.18
CA GLY A 66 5.76 2.69 5.48
C GLY A 66 6.83 3.75 5.73
N PRO A 67 8.12 3.48 5.42
CA PRO A 67 9.18 4.47 5.60
C PRO A 67 9.01 5.75 4.77
N VAL A 68 8.24 5.71 3.70
CA VAL A 68 8.02 6.84 2.78
C VAL A 68 6.71 7.53 3.08
N SER A 69 5.60 6.80 3.04
CA SER A 69 4.26 7.37 3.21
C SER A 69 3.95 7.76 4.66
N GLY A 70 4.62 7.14 5.65
CA GLY A 70 4.43 7.44 7.07
C GLY A 70 5.20 8.63 7.64
N LYS A 71 6.20 9.16 6.92
CA LYS A 71 7.11 10.18 7.48
C LYS A 71 6.44 11.48 7.94
N GLN A 72 5.48 11.98 7.20
CA GLN A 72 4.79 13.23 7.56
C GLN A 72 3.85 13.09 8.75
N TRP A 73 3.34 11.89 8.95
CA TRP A 73 2.35 11.63 9.97
C TRP A 73 2.99 11.29 11.31
N SER A 74 4.07 10.51 11.30
CA SER A 74 4.84 10.18 12.51
C SER A 74 5.48 11.40 13.17
N SER A 75 5.89 12.41 12.41
CA SER A 75 6.45 13.66 12.96
C SER A 75 5.43 14.51 13.70
N LYS A 76 4.15 14.42 13.35
CA LYS A 76 3.06 15.15 14.02
C LYS A 76 2.53 14.45 15.28
N LEU A 77 2.66 13.13 15.33
CA LEU A 77 2.12 12.30 16.42
C LEU A 77 3.17 11.87 17.46
N ASN A 78 4.45 12.27 17.31
CA ASN A 78 5.56 11.77 18.12
C ASN A 78 5.61 10.23 18.25
N GLN A 79 5.01 9.52 17.31
CA GLN A 79 4.96 8.07 17.28
C GLN A 79 5.65 7.55 16.03
N TYR A 80 6.83 6.98 16.19
CA TYR A 80 7.52 6.25 15.15
C TYR A 80 6.90 4.84 15.05
N SER A 81 5.93 4.68 14.16
CA SER A 81 5.42 3.36 13.79
C SER A 81 5.47 3.23 12.27
N PRO A 82 6.26 2.31 11.71
CA PRO A 82 6.27 2.06 10.27
C PRO A 82 4.91 1.62 9.73
N PHE A 83 4.03 1.16 10.61
CA PHE A 83 2.69 0.70 10.27
C PHE A 83 1.65 1.83 10.12
N VAL A 84 1.95 3.05 10.56
CA VAL A 84 0.98 4.18 10.54
C VAL A 84 0.94 4.88 9.19
N GLY A 85 1.88 4.61 8.29
CA GLY A 85 2.02 5.35 7.03
C GLY A 85 1.59 4.59 5.78
N ALA A 86 1.79 3.28 5.74
CA ALA A 86 1.41 2.44 4.61
C ALA A 86 -0.03 1.98 4.77
N HIS A 87 -0.94 2.58 4.01
CA HIS A 87 -2.34 2.19 4.06
C HIS A 87 -2.64 0.99 3.16
N LEU A 88 -2.07 0.97 1.95
CA LEU A 88 -2.17 -0.10 0.95
C LEU A 88 -3.60 -0.54 0.61
N ASN A 89 -4.58 0.18 1.12
CA ASN A 89 -6.00 -0.17 1.00
C ASN A 89 -6.87 1.09 1.04
N PRO A 90 -7.75 1.29 0.03
CA PRO A 90 -8.67 2.43 -0.01
C PRO A 90 -9.57 2.54 1.22
N ALA A 91 -10.06 1.41 1.75
CA ALA A 91 -10.92 1.42 2.92
C ALA A 91 -10.18 1.89 4.19
N VAL A 92 -8.90 1.53 4.34
CA VAL A 92 -8.05 2.00 5.44
C VAL A 92 -7.83 3.51 5.34
N SER A 93 -7.47 4.01 4.14
CA SER A 93 -7.27 5.45 3.90
C SER A 93 -8.54 6.24 4.22
N LEU A 94 -9.68 5.74 3.76
CA LEU A 94 -10.98 6.38 3.98
C LEU A 94 -11.38 6.37 5.45
N SER A 95 -11.23 5.25 6.13
CA SER A 95 -11.55 5.12 7.55
C SER A 95 -10.73 6.07 8.42
N LEU A 96 -9.41 6.16 8.15
CA LEU A 96 -8.52 7.08 8.86
C LEU A 96 -8.86 8.55 8.57
N ALA A 97 -9.29 8.87 7.36
CA ALA A 97 -9.78 10.21 7.01
C ALA A 97 -11.09 10.55 7.75
N CYS A 98 -12.04 9.61 7.84
CA CYS A 98 -13.30 9.80 8.56
C CYS A 98 -13.09 10.08 10.05
N VAL A 99 -12.14 9.38 10.68
CA VAL A 99 -11.81 9.61 12.11
C VAL A 99 -10.78 10.74 12.32
N ARG A 100 -10.53 11.56 11.30
CA ARG A 100 -9.61 12.72 11.31
C ARG A 100 -8.16 12.38 11.69
N LYS A 101 -7.75 11.13 11.53
CA LYS A 101 -6.37 10.68 11.72
C LYS A 101 -5.53 10.74 10.44
N PHE A 102 -6.13 11.14 9.32
CA PHE A 102 -5.48 11.31 8.02
C PHE A 102 -6.07 12.51 7.27
N PRO A 103 -5.24 13.37 6.64
CA PRO A 103 -5.74 14.57 5.98
C PRO A 103 -6.48 14.24 4.69
N LEU A 104 -7.69 14.77 4.51
CA LEU A 104 -8.48 14.62 3.28
C LEU A 104 -7.73 15.09 2.03
N THR A 105 -6.82 16.07 2.18
CA THR A 105 -6.00 16.58 1.07
C THR A 105 -5.02 15.55 0.52
N SER A 106 -4.68 14.51 1.30
CA SER A 106 -3.79 13.42 0.88
C SER A 106 -4.57 12.20 0.37
N LEU A 107 -5.87 12.15 0.59
CA LEU A 107 -6.68 10.98 0.24
C LEU A 107 -6.62 10.64 -1.26
N ALA A 108 -6.71 11.65 -2.12
CA ALA A 108 -6.80 11.45 -3.57
C ALA A 108 -5.57 10.75 -4.16
N HIS A 109 -4.36 11.18 -3.78
CA HIS A 109 -3.14 10.57 -4.33
C HIS A 109 -2.83 9.21 -3.68
N TYR A 110 -3.24 8.97 -2.43
CA TYR A 110 -3.21 7.63 -1.83
C TYR A 110 -4.11 6.66 -2.57
N LEU A 111 -5.38 7.02 -2.78
CA LEU A 111 -6.33 6.19 -3.52
C LEU A 111 -5.83 5.90 -4.95
N ALA A 112 -5.33 6.92 -5.64
CA ALA A 112 -4.80 6.75 -6.99
C ALA A 112 -3.64 5.76 -7.02
N GLY A 113 -2.68 5.87 -6.09
CA GLY A 113 -1.56 4.93 -5.95
C GLY A 113 -2.03 3.51 -5.67
N GLN A 114 -2.97 3.35 -4.73
CA GLN A 114 -3.51 2.05 -4.33
C GLN A 114 -4.27 1.36 -5.48
N TYR A 115 -5.16 2.08 -6.20
CA TYR A 115 -5.88 1.48 -7.33
C TYR A 115 -4.95 1.10 -8.48
N LEU A 116 -4.00 1.96 -8.84
CA LEU A 116 -3.02 1.64 -9.87
C LEU A 116 -2.10 0.49 -9.44
N GLY A 117 -1.64 0.50 -8.19
CA GLY A 117 -0.82 -0.59 -7.64
C GLY A 117 -1.56 -1.92 -7.63
N ALA A 118 -2.84 -1.92 -7.22
CA ALA A 118 -3.67 -3.11 -7.24
C ALA A 118 -3.87 -3.65 -8.65
N PHE A 119 -4.17 -2.78 -9.61
CA PHE A 119 -4.31 -3.16 -11.02
C PHE A 119 -3.03 -3.80 -11.56
N LEU A 120 -1.88 -3.17 -11.35
CA LEU A 120 -0.60 -3.70 -11.81
C LEU A 120 -0.25 -5.02 -11.12
N GLY A 121 -0.39 -5.11 -9.79
CA GLY A 121 -0.04 -6.31 -9.04
C GLY A 121 -0.94 -7.52 -9.31
N SER A 122 -2.20 -7.29 -9.71
CA SER A 122 -3.11 -8.37 -10.09
C SER A 122 -2.98 -8.80 -11.55
N SER A 123 -2.24 -8.05 -12.37
CA SER A 123 -2.02 -8.33 -13.80
C SER A 123 -0.77 -9.17 -14.07
N ILE A 124 0.05 -9.40 -13.05
CA ILE A 124 1.29 -10.19 -13.10
C ILE A 124 1.01 -11.62 -12.67
#